data_f8ddc03b171efa04022621d026d5ebaf
#
_entry.id   f8ddc03b171efa04022621d026d5ebaf
#
_cell.length_a   1.000
_cell.length_b   1.000
_cell.length_c   1.000
_cell.angle_alpha   90.00
_cell.angle_beta   90.00
_cell.angle_gamma   90.00
#
_symmetry.space_group_name_H-M   'P 1'
#
loop_
_entity.id
_entity.type
_entity.pdbx_description
1 polymer ?
#
loop_
_entity_poly.entity_id
_entity_poly.type
_entity_poly.pdbx_seq_one_letter_code
_entity_poly.pdbx_strand_id
1 'polypeptide(L)'
;MYGQMSRPLIVFLLILSVCQSIHYEPNWESLDSRPLPSWYDEAKIGIFLHWGVFSVPSFYSEWFWKRWKDGEPSVVNFMKQNYRPDFTYADFAPMFQTEFYDPNKWADLFQAAGARYVVQVTKHVEGFTSWPSKYSWNWNAMDVGPKRDLVGELASAIRNRTNIHFGVYHCLYEWFNPLFLQDTANKFQTNDFVMRKTLPELYELVNKYEPDLLWSDGDWMGPDWYWNSTIFLAWLYNESPVKDKIIVNDRWGYNTRCKHGGFWDCADKFNPGKLMPHKWEDCMAIDKQSWGYRRTTTVDELYSIKELIALLIEIVSFGGNLLVNVGPTSYGTIAPIFEERLRQMGSWLDVNGDAIYATKPWTYQNDSMTPGVWYTSKAGTSGTEVYAITIKWPSSVLTLADPVVSIDTTVSLLGYSGSVKYKPGVAGGIEIYAPDLNIEDIPCLWAWTFKMTGLKNA
;
A
#
# COMPACT_ATOMS: atom_id res chain seq x y z
N MET A 1 7.11 82.09 9.02
CA MET A 1 7.47 81.06 7.98
C MET A 1 7.19 79.69 8.56
N TYR A 2 6.04 79.13 8.22
CA TYR A 2 5.70 77.75 8.63
C TYR A 2 5.95 76.83 7.49
N GLY A 3 6.87 75.91 7.68
CA GLY A 3 7.18 74.85 6.72
C GLY A 3 6.19 73.69 6.84
N GLN A 4 5.46 73.41 5.78
CA GLN A 4 4.62 72.20 5.67
C GLN A 4 5.51 70.98 5.38
N MET A 5 5.49 70.03 6.31
CA MET A 5 6.04 68.68 6.10
C MET A 5 4.97 67.83 5.41
N SER A 6 5.19 67.46 4.15
CA SER A 6 4.38 66.48 3.42
C SER A 6 4.75 65.07 3.91
N ARG A 7 3.77 64.31 4.44
CA ARG A 7 3.89 62.91 4.76
C ARG A 7 3.69 62.06 3.50
N PRO A 8 4.55 61.08 3.18
CA PRO A 8 4.29 60.16 2.08
C PRO A 8 3.19 59.18 2.48
N LEU A 9 2.18 59.07 1.62
CA LEU A 9 1.12 58.08 1.70
C LEU A 9 1.67 56.73 1.23
N ILE A 10 1.92 55.76 2.17
CA ILE A 10 2.30 54.42 1.83
C ILE A 10 1.01 53.66 1.50
N VAL A 11 0.79 53.40 0.21
CA VAL A 11 -0.30 52.54 -0.28
C VAL A 11 0.17 51.08 -0.14
N PHE A 12 -0.39 50.36 0.82
CA PHE A 12 -0.24 48.89 0.93
C PHE A 12 -1.16 48.25 -0.13
N LEU A 13 -0.59 47.78 -1.21
CA LEU A 13 -1.26 46.85 -2.15
C LEU A 13 -1.36 45.49 -1.49
N LEU A 14 -2.50 45.17 -0.92
CA LEU A 14 -2.86 43.77 -0.55
C LEU A 14 -3.06 42.97 -1.85
N ILE A 15 -2.07 42.20 -2.23
CA ILE A 15 -2.21 41.18 -3.27
C ILE A 15 -3.01 40.04 -2.61
N LEU A 16 -4.31 40.02 -2.81
CA LEU A 16 -5.18 38.90 -2.56
C LEU A 16 -4.83 37.83 -3.62
N SER A 17 -3.97 36.87 -3.27
CA SER A 17 -3.82 35.64 -4.03
C SER A 17 -5.16 34.91 -3.91
N VAL A 18 -6.00 35.02 -4.92
CA VAL A 18 -7.16 34.17 -5.09
C VAL A 18 -6.56 32.79 -5.42
N CYS A 19 -6.51 31.92 -4.42
CA CYS A 19 -6.24 30.50 -4.63
C CYS A 19 -7.47 29.96 -5.37
N GLN A 20 -7.43 29.96 -6.71
CA GLN A 20 -8.43 29.23 -7.50
C GLN A 20 -8.24 27.76 -7.17
N SER A 21 -9.21 27.17 -6.48
CA SER A 21 -9.27 25.72 -6.32
C SER A 21 -9.34 25.11 -7.72
N ILE A 22 -8.41 24.23 -8.04
CA ILE A 22 -8.43 23.47 -9.30
C ILE A 22 -9.72 22.67 -9.30
N HIS A 23 -10.53 22.79 -10.37
CA HIS A 23 -11.70 21.96 -10.57
C HIS A 23 -11.37 20.85 -11.56
N TYR A 24 -11.68 19.61 -11.20
CA TYR A 24 -11.41 18.43 -12.02
C TYR A 24 -12.66 18.01 -12.78
N GLU A 25 -12.57 18.01 -14.11
CA GLU A 25 -13.64 17.55 -15.01
C GLU A 25 -13.72 16.00 -15.00
N PRO A 26 -14.91 15.41 -15.26
CA PRO A 26 -15.09 13.95 -15.26
C PRO A 26 -14.52 13.28 -16.51
N ASN A 27 -13.24 13.50 -16.77
CA ASN A 27 -12.47 12.88 -17.84
C ASN A 27 -11.04 12.60 -17.36
N TRP A 28 -10.39 11.61 -17.94
CA TRP A 28 -9.07 11.18 -17.51
C TRP A 28 -7.98 12.23 -17.64
N GLU A 29 -8.00 13.05 -18.69
CA GLU A 29 -7.02 14.13 -18.88
C GLU A 29 -7.01 15.10 -17.69
N SER A 30 -8.18 15.50 -17.23
CA SER A 30 -8.32 16.38 -16.08
C SER A 30 -7.99 15.66 -14.76
N LEU A 31 -8.49 14.44 -14.56
CA LEU A 31 -8.28 13.68 -13.32
C LEU A 31 -6.81 13.32 -13.11
N ASP A 32 -6.10 12.93 -14.16
CA ASP A 32 -4.68 12.55 -14.10
C ASP A 32 -3.76 13.77 -13.89
N SER A 33 -4.25 14.99 -14.14
CA SER A 33 -3.50 16.21 -13.85
C SER A 33 -3.37 16.51 -12.35
N ARG A 34 -4.12 15.78 -11.50
CA ARG A 34 -4.08 15.97 -10.06
C ARG A 34 -2.72 15.54 -9.49
N PRO A 35 -2.02 16.43 -8.76
CA PRO A 35 -0.74 16.08 -8.19
C PRO A 35 -0.86 14.96 -7.15
N LEU A 36 0.13 14.09 -7.14
CA LEU A 36 0.25 13.04 -6.13
C LEU A 36 0.40 13.65 -4.73
N PRO A 37 -0.43 13.30 -3.75
CA PRO A 37 -0.23 13.71 -2.37
C PRO A 37 1.13 13.23 -1.85
N SER A 38 1.94 14.14 -1.29
CA SER A 38 3.33 13.84 -0.90
C SER A 38 3.42 12.71 0.12
N TRP A 39 2.45 12.63 1.04
CA TRP A 39 2.42 11.59 2.06
C TRP A 39 2.51 10.18 1.49
N TYR A 40 1.87 9.93 0.33
CA TYR A 40 1.85 8.60 -0.27
C TYR A 40 3.21 8.21 -0.88
N ASP A 41 3.87 9.16 -1.55
CA ASP A 41 5.22 8.89 -2.05
C ASP A 41 6.25 8.75 -0.92
N GLU A 42 6.06 9.47 0.18
CA GLU A 42 6.94 9.40 1.36
C GLU A 42 6.74 8.12 2.18
N ALA A 43 5.54 7.53 2.14
CA ALA A 43 5.15 6.38 2.95
C ALA A 43 5.94 5.10 2.69
N LYS A 44 6.15 4.72 1.45
CA LYS A 44 6.91 3.58 0.92
C LYS A 44 6.38 2.19 1.29
N ILE A 45 5.76 2.01 2.46
CA ILE A 45 5.26 0.71 2.93
C ILE A 45 3.88 0.84 3.56
N GLY A 46 2.98 -0.07 3.16
CA GLY A 46 1.64 -0.23 3.73
C GLY A 46 1.33 -1.68 4.08
N ILE A 47 0.24 -1.85 4.84
CA ILE A 47 -0.33 -3.17 5.17
C ILE A 47 -1.67 -3.30 4.48
N PHE A 48 -1.90 -4.44 3.82
CA PHE A 48 -3.16 -4.81 3.19
C PHE A 48 -3.85 -5.88 4.04
N LEU A 49 -5.19 -5.81 4.16
CA LEU A 49 -5.97 -6.73 4.99
C LEU A 49 -7.07 -7.38 4.15
N HIS A 50 -6.86 -8.63 3.72
CA HIS A 50 -7.93 -9.43 3.09
C HIS A 50 -8.66 -10.25 4.15
N TRP A 51 -9.79 -9.73 4.60
CA TRP A 51 -10.56 -10.27 5.70
C TRP A 51 -12.06 -10.20 5.42
N GLY A 52 -12.77 -11.31 5.58
CA GLY A 52 -14.19 -11.42 5.27
C GLY A 52 -14.73 -12.82 5.53
N VAL A 53 -15.91 -13.13 5.01
CA VAL A 53 -16.57 -14.42 5.15
C VAL A 53 -15.72 -15.58 4.65
N PHE A 54 -14.88 -15.37 3.63
CA PHE A 54 -13.92 -16.36 3.11
C PHE A 54 -12.88 -16.81 4.17
N SER A 55 -12.66 -16.03 5.22
CA SER A 55 -11.79 -16.44 6.34
C SER A 55 -12.42 -17.55 7.21
N VAL A 56 -13.71 -17.86 7.04
CA VAL A 56 -14.37 -18.95 7.77
C VAL A 56 -13.98 -20.30 7.22
N PRO A 57 -14.23 -20.64 5.93
CA PRO A 57 -13.70 -21.86 5.35
C PRO A 57 -12.17 -21.88 5.35
N SER A 58 -11.53 -20.71 5.20
CA SER A 58 -10.07 -20.53 5.18
C SER A 58 -9.34 -21.64 4.40
N PHE A 59 -9.85 -21.95 3.22
CA PHE A 59 -9.40 -23.02 2.34
C PHE A 59 -9.34 -22.51 0.90
N TYR A 60 -8.34 -22.90 0.17
CA TYR A 60 -8.02 -22.49 -1.19
C TYR A 60 -7.55 -21.03 -1.27
N SER A 61 -8.47 -20.04 -1.22
CA SER A 61 -8.20 -18.60 -1.18
C SER A 61 -9.48 -17.81 -0.85
N GLU A 62 -9.40 -16.49 -0.88
CA GLU A 62 -10.55 -15.56 -0.84
C GLU A 62 -11.55 -15.78 -2.00
N TRP A 63 -11.14 -16.47 -3.07
CA TRP A 63 -11.97 -16.88 -4.20
C TRP A 63 -12.77 -18.17 -3.93
N PHE A 64 -12.80 -18.67 -2.68
CA PHE A 64 -13.42 -19.91 -2.28
C PHE A 64 -14.82 -20.11 -2.87
N TRP A 65 -15.72 -19.13 -2.73
CA TRP A 65 -17.10 -19.25 -3.22
C TRP A 65 -17.19 -19.45 -4.73
N LYS A 66 -16.43 -18.65 -5.49
CA LYS A 66 -16.37 -18.77 -6.96
C LYS A 66 -15.84 -20.13 -7.37
N ARG A 67 -14.75 -20.59 -6.76
CA ARG A 67 -14.15 -21.90 -7.03
C ARG A 67 -15.10 -23.06 -6.70
N TRP A 68 -15.85 -22.93 -5.60
CA TRP A 68 -16.87 -23.91 -5.27
C TRP A 68 -17.97 -23.97 -6.33
N LYS A 69 -18.50 -22.82 -6.76
CA LYS A 69 -19.52 -22.73 -7.83
C LYS A 69 -19.03 -23.20 -9.19
N ASP A 70 -17.77 -22.98 -9.50
CA ASP A 70 -17.15 -23.45 -10.75
C ASP A 70 -16.83 -24.97 -10.73
N GLY A 71 -17.02 -25.65 -9.59
CA GLY A 71 -16.78 -27.08 -9.48
C GLY A 71 -15.33 -27.46 -9.23
N GLU A 72 -14.47 -26.54 -8.73
CA GLU A 72 -13.08 -26.85 -8.38
C GLU A 72 -13.00 -28.11 -7.47
N PRO A 73 -12.36 -29.21 -7.91
CA PRO A 73 -12.46 -30.50 -7.22
C PRO A 73 -12.01 -30.47 -5.76
N SER A 74 -10.97 -29.73 -5.44
CA SER A 74 -10.45 -29.60 -4.07
C SER A 74 -11.46 -28.92 -3.15
N VAL A 75 -12.09 -27.84 -3.63
CA VAL A 75 -13.08 -27.08 -2.88
C VAL A 75 -14.39 -27.85 -2.73
N VAL A 76 -14.84 -28.54 -3.81
CA VAL A 76 -16.03 -29.38 -3.77
C VAL A 76 -15.85 -30.55 -2.78
N ASN A 77 -14.69 -31.19 -2.79
CA ASN A 77 -14.38 -32.26 -1.85
C ASN A 77 -14.29 -31.76 -0.41
N PHE A 78 -13.68 -30.60 -0.20
CA PHE A 78 -13.62 -29.96 1.12
C PHE A 78 -15.04 -29.68 1.67
N MET A 79 -15.95 -29.16 0.86
CA MET A 79 -17.33 -28.95 1.25
C MET A 79 -18.06 -30.26 1.59
N LYS A 80 -17.94 -31.28 0.74
CA LYS A 80 -18.56 -32.60 0.97
C LYS A 80 -18.09 -33.28 2.25
N GLN A 81 -16.83 -33.09 2.62
CA GLN A 81 -16.23 -33.72 3.79
C GLN A 81 -16.54 -33.00 5.10
N ASN A 82 -16.74 -31.68 5.05
CA ASN A 82 -16.77 -30.85 6.26
C ASN A 82 -18.15 -30.25 6.54
N TYR A 83 -19.06 -30.18 5.56
CA TYR A 83 -20.34 -29.51 5.70
C TYR A 83 -21.50 -30.38 5.20
N ARG A 84 -22.71 -30.13 5.73
CA ARG A 84 -23.94 -30.81 5.31
C ARG A 84 -24.26 -30.56 3.82
N PRO A 85 -25.01 -31.44 3.13
CA PRO A 85 -25.27 -31.32 1.69
C PRO A 85 -25.97 -30.03 1.25
N ASP A 86 -26.82 -29.44 2.08
CA ASP A 86 -27.59 -28.22 1.84
C ASP A 86 -26.91 -26.93 2.33
N PHE A 87 -25.64 -27.04 2.77
CA PHE A 87 -24.85 -25.89 3.22
C PHE A 87 -24.58 -24.94 2.06
N THR A 88 -24.79 -23.66 2.28
CA THR A 88 -24.55 -22.58 1.29
C THR A 88 -23.42 -21.67 1.73
N TYR A 89 -22.92 -20.83 0.85
CA TYR A 89 -21.90 -19.85 1.23
C TYR A 89 -22.41 -18.85 2.27
N ALA A 90 -23.70 -18.52 2.20
CA ALA A 90 -24.35 -17.63 3.16
C ALA A 90 -24.31 -18.18 4.61
N ASP A 91 -24.29 -19.52 4.78
CA ASP A 91 -24.20 -20.14 6.09
C ASP A 91 -22.83 -19.88 6.79
N PHE A 92 -21.81 -19.46 6.06
CA PHE A 92 -20.53 -19.04 6.65
C PHE A 92 -20.61 -17.68 7.34
N ALA A 93 -21.48 -16.77 6.89
CA ALA A 93 -21.54 -15.41 7.44
C ALA A 93 -21.85 -15.34 8.94
N PRO A 94 -22.80 -16.11 9.50
CA PRO A 94 -23.00 -16.19 10.95
C PRO A 94 -21.80 -16.76 11.72
N MET A 95 -20.93 -17.52 11.06
CA MET A 95 -19.72 -18.12 11.65
C MET A 95 -18.52 -17.16 11.63
N PHE A 96 -18.61 -16.05 10.89
CA PHE A 96 -17.62 -14.97 10.89
C PHE A 96 -17.86 -14.08 12.10
N GLN A 97 -17.37 -14.47 13.27
CA GLN A 97 -17.74 -13.84 14.55
C GLN A 97 -16.74 -12.84 15.09
N THR A 98 -15.47 -12.92 14.66
CA THR A 98 -14.41 -11.95 15.01
C THR A 98 -14.23 -11.73 16.52
N GLU A 99 -14.46 -12.74 17.34
CA GLU A 99 -14.50 -12.66 18.81
C GLU A 99 -13.20 -12.21 19.47
N PHE A 100 -12.06 -12.39 18.77
CA PHE A 100 -10.74 -11.93 19.24
C PHE A 100 -10.24 -10.70 18.51
N TYR A 101 -11.07 -10.07 17.67
CA TYR A 101 -10.72 -8.85 16.98
C TYR A 101 -10.57 -7.69 17.95
N ASP A 102 -9.35 -7.21 18.06
CA ASP A 102 -8.99 -6.02 18.81
C ASP A 102 -8.31 -5.01 17.86
N PRO A 103 -9.05 -3.98 17.39
CA PRO A 103 -8.52 -3.01 16.45
C PRO A 103 -7.34 -2.21 16.99
N ASN A 104 -7.24 -2.05 18.34
CA ASN A 104 -6.12 -1.36 18.96
C ASN A 104 -4.83 -2.20 18.85
N LYS A 105 -4.92 -3.51 19.09
CA LYS A 105 -3.77 -4.40 18.89
C LYS A 105 -3.32 -4.46 17.43
N TRP A 106 -4.26 -4.41 16.49
CA TRP A 106 -3.91 -4.36 15.07
C TRP A 106 -3.21 -3.04 14.72
N ALA A 107 -3.72 -1.91 15.20
CA ALA A 107 -3.08 -0.61 15.01
C ALA A 107 -1.65 -0.59 15.56
N ASP A 108 -1.44 -1.10 16.79
CA ASP A 108 -0.13 -1.20 17.41
C ASP A 108 0.82 -2.13 16.63
N LEU A 109 0.32 -3.24 16.09
CA LEU A 109 1.09 -4.15 15.26
C LEU A 109 1.53 -3.50 13.94
N PHE A 110 0.62 -2.77 13.28
CA PHE A 110 0.94 -2.11 12.01
C PHE A 110 1.95 -0.98 12.19
N GLN A 111 1.86 -0.26 13.30
CA GLN A 111 2.88 0.71 13.66
C GLN A 111 4.22 0.03 13.95
N ALA A 112 4.23 -1.06 14.72
CA ALA A 112 5.43 -1.83 15.00
C ALA A 112 6.02 -2.52 13.75
N ALA A 113 5.24 -2.69 12.69
CA ALA A 113 5.70 -3.16 11.39
C ALA A 113 6.39 -2.07 10.55
N GLY A 114 6.35 -0.81 10.98
CA GLY A 114 6.86 0.34 10.24
C GLY A 114 5.92 0.83 9.14
N ALA A 115 4.67 0.35 9.08
CA ALA A 115 3.71 0.77 8.08
C ALA A 115 3.39 2.27 8.19
N ARG A 116 3.18 2.93 7.06
CA ARG A 116 2.76 4.33 6.96
C ARG A 116 1.32 4.46 6.44
N TYR A 117 0.77 3.42 5.87
CA TYR A 117 -0.63 3.33 5.52
C TYR A 117 -1.13 1.90 5.68
N VAL A 118 -2.43 1.75 5.84
CA VAL A 118 -3.12 0.48 5.88
C VAL A 118 -4.31 0.53 4.94
N VAL A 119 -4.57 -0.55 4.21
CA VAL A 119 -5.73 -0.69 3.33
C VAL A 119 -6.55 -1.89 3.81
N GLN A 120 -7.77 -1.63 4.26
CA GLN A 120 -8.69 -2.68 4.66
C GLN A 120 -9.59 -3.06 3.49
N VAL A 121 -9.69 -4.35 3.17
CA VAL A 121 -10.71 -4.87 2.27
C VAL A 121 -12.07 -4.71 2.95
N THR A 122 -12.84 -3.73 2.49
CA THR A 122 -14.17 -3.44 3.05
C THR A 122 -15.27 -4.24 2.38
N LYS A 123 -15.11 -4.52 1.07
CA LYS A 123 -15.95 -5.45 0.31
C LYS A 123 -15.11 -6.14 -0.76
N HIS A 124 -15.02 -7.46 -0.75
CA HIS A 124 -14.45 -8.27 -1.82
C HIS A 124 -15.56 -8.74 -2.79
N VAL A 125 -15.22 -9.52 -3.80
CA VAL A 125 -16.12 -9.92 -4.90
C VAL A 125 -17.34 -10.78 -4.49
N GLU A 126 -17.36 -11.34 -3.28
CA GLU A 126 -18.53 -12.02 -2.73
C GLU A 126 -19.62 -11.06 -2.23
N GLY A 127 -19.33 -9.76 -2.16
CA GLY A 127 -20.27 -8.71 -1.86
C GLY A 127 -20.56 -8.49 -0.37
N PHE A 128 -19.91 -9.24 0.55
CA PHE A 128 -20.06 -8.99 1.99
C PHE A 128 -19.34 -7.71 2.39
N THR A 129 -20.07 -6.80 3.05
CA THR A 129 -19.48 -5.54 3.49
C THR A 129 -19.07 -5.59 4.96
N SER A 130 -17.84 -5.19 5.25
CA SER A 130 -17.28 -5.15 6.61
C SER A 130 -17.76 -3.95 7.43
N TRP A 131 -18.67 -3.15 6.88
CA TRP A 131 -19.34 -2.03 7.53
C TRP A 131 -20.86 -2.16 7.38
N PRO A 132 -21.67 -1.47 8.22
CA PRO A 132 -23.13 -1.51 8.16
C PRO A 132 -23.69 -0.75 6.95
N SER A 133 -23.44 -1.27 5.75
CA SER A 133 -23.96 -0.68 4.51
C SER A 133 -25.44 -0.96 4.36
N LYS A 134 -26.24 0.09 4.19
CA LYS A 134 -27.66 -0.04 3.88
C LYS A 134 -27.94 -0.60 2.49
N TYR A 135 -26.91 -0.65 1.63
CA TYR A 135 -26.98 -1.20 0.27
C TYR A 135 -26.62 -2.69 0.22
N SER A 136 -26.09 -3.25 1.31
CA SER A 136 -25.77 -4.66 1.50
C SER A 136 -26.64 -5.28 2.61
N TRP A 137 -27.94 -5.05 2.56
CA TRP A 137 -28.88 -5.54 3.54
C TRP A 137 -28.78 -7.06 3.76
N ASN A 138 -28.71 -7.49 5.03
CA ASN A 138 -28.47 -8.87 5.46
C ASN A 138 -27.19 -9.53 4.91
N TRP A 139 -26.29 -8.76 4.32
CA TRP A 139 -24.99 -9.22 3.81
C TRP A 139 -23.86 -8.27 4.20
N ASN A 140 -23.86 -7.88 5.49
CA ASN A 140 -22.87 -6.99 6.08
C ASN A 140 -22.55 -7.39 7.52
N ALA A 141 -21.41 -6.92 8.04
CA ALA A 141 -20.88 -7.29 9.34
C ALA A 141 -21.74 -6.85 10.54
N MET A 142 -22.65 -5.89 10.36
CA MET A 142 -23.60 -5.47 11.41
C MET A 142 -24.84 -6.36 11.43
N ASP A 143 -25.36 -6.76 10.26
CA ASP A 143 -26.59 -7.53 10.16
C ASP A 143 -26.35 -9.03 10.43
N VAL A 144 -25.17 -9.56 10.02
CA VAL A 144 -24.83 -10.97 10.13
C VAL A 144 -23.40 -11.13 10.65
N GLY A 145 -23.17 -12.17 11.45
CA GLY A 145 -21.84 -12.51 11.98
C GLY A 145 -21.42 -11.61 13.13
N PRO A 146 -20.41 -10.74 12.98
CA PRO A 146 -19.78 -10.02 14.09
C PRO A 146 -20.70 -9.09 14.87
N LYS A 147 -21.71 -8.55 14.22
CA LYS A 147 -22.58 -7.48 14.77
C LYS A 147 -21.80 -6.21 15.13
N ARG A 148 -20.80 -5.89 14.30
CA ARG A 148 -19.82 -4.81 14.51
C ARG A 148 -19.55 -4.03 13.23
N ASP A 149 -19.19 -2.74 13.37
CA ASP A 149 -18.64 -1.93 12.29
C ASP A 149 -17.11 -2.10 12.24
N LEU A 150 -16.64 -3.17 11.55
CA LEU A 150 -15.22 -3.53 11.52
C LEU A 150 -14.37 -2.45 10.86
N VAL A 151 -14.94 -1.69 9.92
CA VAL A 151 -14.23 -0.59 9.24
C VAL A 151 -14.10 0.62 10.17
N GLY A 152 -15.19 1.03 10.79
CA GLY A 152 -15.19 2.17 11.71
C GLY A 152 -14.31 1.94 12.94
N GLU A 153 -14.30 0.73 13.46
CA GLU A 153 -13.47 0.38 14.60
C GLU A 153 -11.97 0.44 14.27
N LEU A 154 -11.54 -0.11 13.11
CA LEU A 154 -10.15 -0.06 12.71
C LEU A 154 -9.72 1.37 12.36
N ALA A 155 -10.54 2.10 11.58
CA ALA A 155 -10.26 3.50 11.24
C ALA A 155 -10.06 4.36 12.50
N SER A 156 -10.92 4.17 13.51
CA SER A 156 -10.81 4.87 14.79
C SER A 156 -9.54 4.50 15.55
N ALA A 157 -9.21 3.21 15.63
CA ALA A 157 -7.99 2.74 16.30
C ALA A 157 -6.73 3.29 15.64
N ILE A 158 -6.63 3.22 14.31
CA ILE A 158 -5.50 3.74 13.53
C ILE A 158 -5.30 5.23 13.80
N ARG A 159 -6.36 6.03 13.71
CA ARG A 159 -6.27 7.49 13.90
C ARG A 159 -5.95 7.92 15.32
N ASN A 160 -6.44 7.17 16.31
CA ASN A 160 -6.25 7.53 17.70
C ASN A 160 -4.91 7.07 18.28
N ARG A 161 -4.27 6.07 17.68
CA ARG A 161 -3.09 5.42 18.25
C ARG A 161 -1.82 5.58 17.43
N THR A 162 -1.95 5.93 16.15
CA THR A 162 -0.84 5.91 15.20
C THR A 162 -0.85 7.14 14.30
N ASN A 163 0.23 7.33 13.54
CA ASN A 163 0.31 8.30 12.45
C ASN A 163 0.13 7.61 11.06
N ILE A 164 -0.49 6.44 11.03
CA ILE A 164 -0.72 5.66 9.82
C ILE A 164 -1.93 6.23 9.07
N HIS A 165 -1.81 6.37 7.75
CA HIS A 165 -2.94 6.73 6.90
C HIS A 165 -3.89 5.56 6.71
N PHE A 166 -5.19 5.81 6.88
CA PHE A 166 -6.21 4.76 6.74
C PHE A 166 -6.79 4.75 5.33
N GLY A 167 -6.70 3.61 4.67
CA GLY A 167 -7.25 3.33 3.36
C GLY A 167 -8.31 2.24 3.38
N VAL A 168 -9.16 2.25 2.36
CA VAL A 168 -10.19 1.25 2.12
C VAL A 168 -10.05 0.65 0.73
N TYR A 169 -10.29 -0.66 0.62
CA TYR A 169 -10.45 -1.36 -0.66
C TYR A 169 -11.93 -1.64 -0.90
N HIS A 170 -12.36 -1.46 -2.14
CA HIS A 170 -13.71 -1.81 -2.56
C HIS A 170 -13.70 -2.46 -3.96
N CYS A 171 -14.24 -3.69 -4.04
CA CYS A 171 -14.43 -4.34 -5.34
C CYS A 171 -15.64 -3.74 -6.07
N LEU A 172 -15.46 -3.38 -7.33
CA LEU A 172 -16.48 -2.73 -8.15
C LEU A 172 -17.67 -3.65 -8.48
N TYR A 173 -17.46 -4.97 -8.53
CA TYR A 173 -18.51 -5.94 -8.87
C TYR A 173 -18.73 -7.00 -7.79
N GLU A 174 -19.77 -7.78 -7.95
CA GLU A 174 -20.12 -8.94 -7.11
C GLU A 174 -20.45 -10.15 -8.00
N TRP A 175 -19.81 -11.31 -7.74
CA TRP A 175 -19.93 -12.50 -8.59
C TRP A 175 -21.36 -12.92 -8.92
N PHE A 176 -22.24 -12.85 -7.94
CA PHE A 176 -23.58 -13.46 -8.02
C PHE A 176 -24.72 -12.47 -7.78
N ASN A 177 -24.44 -11.17 -7.83
CA ASN A 177 -25.47 -10.16 -7.69
C ASN A 177 -26.36 -10.15 -8.94
N PRO A 178 -27.69 -10.33 -8.81
CA PRO A 178 -28.60 -10.40 -9.96
C PRO A 178 -28.56 -9.18 -10.88
N LEU A 179 -28.38 -7.97 -10.33
CA LEU A 179 -28.29 -6.75 -11.12
C LEU A 179 -27.00 -6.73 -11.96
N PHE A 180 -25.87 -7.15 -11.38
CA PHE A 180 -24.61 -7.24 -12.11
C PHE A 180 -24.69 -8.28 -13.23
N LEU A 181 -25.27 -9.44 -12.93
CA LEU A 181 -25.47 -10.50 -13.93
C LEU A 181 -26.38 -10.03 -15.09
N GLN A 182 -27.43 -9.24 -14.77
CA GLN A 182 -28.31 -8.65 -15.78
C GLN A 182 -27.59 -7.62 -16.64
N ASP A 183 -26.84 -6.69 -16.03
CA ASP A 183 -26.06 -5.68 -16.76
C ASP A 183 -25.00 -6.33 -17.66
N THR A 184 -24.35 -7.38 -17.18
CA THR A 184 -23.38 -8.16 -17.96
C THR A 184 -24.05 -8.89 -19.13
N ALA A 185 -25.19 -9.53 -18.90
CA ALA A 185 -25.93 -10.27 -19.93
C ALA A 185 -26.41 -9.38 -21.09
N ASN A 186 -26.73 -8.11 -20.79
CA ASN A 186 -27.10 -7.14 -21.82
C ASN A 186 -25.91 -6.31 -22.35
N LYS A 187 -24.67 -6.74 -22.05
CA LYS A 187 -23.43 -6.07 -22.49
C LYS A 187 -23.32 -4.62 -21.99
N PHE A 188 -23.72 -4.40 -20.74
CA PHE A 188 -23.67 -3.11 -20.07
C PHE A 188 -24.54 -2.01 -20.71
N GLN A 189 -25.64 -2.38 -21.41
CA GLN A 189 -26.60 -1.40 -21.91
C GLN A 189 -27.41 -0.74 -20.77
N THR A 190 -27.44 -1.38 -19.61
CA THR A 190 -27.90 -0.80 -18.33
C THR A 190 -26.76 -0.77 -17.33
N ASN A 191 -26.89 0.04 -16.29
CA ASN A 191 -25.94 0.17 -15.19
C ASN A 191 -26.67 0.13 -13.84
N ASP A 192 -27.72 -0.67 -13.75
CA ASP A 192 -28.56 -0.77 -12.55
C ASP A 192 -27.73 -1.20 -11.32
N PHE A 193 -26.79 -2.13 -11.50
CA PHE A 193 -25.91 -2.56 -10.42
C PHE A 193 -25.03 -1.40 -9.93
N VAL A 194 -24.42 -0.66 -10.83
CA VAL A 194 -23.54 0.46 -10.51
C VAL A 194 -24.30 1.54 -9.75
N MET A 195 -25.48 1.93 -10.27
CA MET A 195 -26.27 3.02 -9.70
C MET A 195 -26.94 2.68 -8.37
N ARG A 196 -27.26 1.39 -8.16
CA ARG A 196 -27.98 0.95 -6.95
C ARG A 196 -27.09 0.31 -5.90
N LYS A 197 -25.86 -0.06 -6.26
CA LYS A 197 -24.96 -0.79 -5.37
C LYS A 197 -23.57 -0.15 -5.31
N THR A 198 -22.78 -0.21 -6.39
CA THR A 198 -21.36 0.17 -6.38
C THR A 198 -21.13 1.63 -6.00
N LEU A 199 -21.74 2.57 -6.69
CA LEU A 199 -21.58 3.99 -6.39
C LEU A 199 -22.11 4.39 -5.02
N PRO A 200 -23.34 3.97 -4.62
CA PRO A 200 -23.83 4.25 -3.28
C PRO A 200 -22.91 3.75 -2.17
N GLU A 201 -22.31 2.58 -2.30
CA GLU A 201 -21.34 2.04 -1.34
C GLU A 201 -20.04 2.84 -1.32
N LEU A 202 -19.51 3.23 -2.48
CA LEU A 202 -18.31 4.08 -2.57
C LEU A 202 -18.55 5.46 -1.91
N TYR A 203 -19.68 6.11 -2.20
CA TYR A 203 -20.07 7.36 -1.53
C TYR A 203 -20.22 7.18 -0.02
N GLU A 204 -20.83 6.08 0.41
CA GLU A 204 -21.02 5.77 1.84
C GLU A 204 -19.67 5.58 2.55
N LEU A 205 -18.74 4.82 1.97
CA LEU A 205 -17.39 4.62 2.50
C LEU A 205 -16.63 5.92 2.65
N VAL A 206 -16.59 6.73 1.59
CA VAL A 206 -15.87 8.01 1.60
C VAL A 206 -16.44 8.97 2.61
N ASN A 207 -17.77 9.18 2.62
CA ASN A 207 -18.40 10.14 3.51
C ASN A 207 -18.42 9.70 4.98
N LYS A 208 -18.45 8.39 5.25
CA LYS A 208 -18.54 7.88 6.63
C LYS A 208 -17.18 7.69 7.28
N TYR A 209 -16.20 7.21 6.52
CA TYR A 209 -14.91 6.83 7.09
C TYR A 209 -13.75 7.76 6.69
N GLU A 210 -13.97 8.67 5.76
CA GLU A 210 -12.99 9.68 5.33
C GLU A 210 -11.58 9.11 5.08
N PRO A 211 -11.44 8.08 4.22
CA PRO A 211 -10.16 7.43 4.00
C PRO A 211 -9.14 8.36 3.33
N ASP A 212 -7.85 8.09 3.54
CA ASP A 212 -6.75 8.76 2.85
C ASP A 212 -6.39 8.07 1.52
N LEU A 213 -6.80 6.81 1.36
CA LEU A 213 -6.58 6.00 0.16
C LEU A 213 -7.84 5.18 -0.15
N LEU A 214 -8.25 5.21 -1.42
CA LEU A 214 -9.31 4.34 -1.94
C LEU A 214 -8.72 3.43 -3.02
N TRP A 215 -8.65 2.14 -2.71
CA TRP A 215 -8.16 1.08 -3.56
C TRP A 215 -9.34 0.37 -4.23
N SER A 216 -9.59 0.62 -5.51
CA SER A 216 -10.64 -0.07 -6.27
C SER A 216 -10.10 -1.34 -6.92
N ASP A 217 -10.96 -2.32 -7.14
CA ASP A 217 -10.63 -3.58 -7.80
C ASP A 217 -11.83 -4.14 -8.57
N GLY A 218 -11.61 -5.20 -9.34
CA GLY A 218 -12.67 -5.77 -10.17
C GLY A 218 -12.90 -5.01 -11.47
N ASP A 219 -11.99 -4.15 -11.83
CA ASP A 219 -11.98 -3.30 -13.02
C ASP A 219 -12.07 -4.10 -14.34
N TRP A 220 -11.52 -5.32 -14.36
CA TRP A 220 -11.49 -6.20 -15.54
C TRP A 220 -12.86 -6.70 -16.00
N MET A 221 -13.91 -6.51 -15.20
CA MET A 221 -15.27 -6.99 -15.52
C MET A 221 -16.07 -6.03 -16.38
N GLY A 222 -15.70 -4.75 -16.44
CA GLY A 222 -16.43 -3.76 -17.23
C GLY A 222 -15.59 -2.52 -17.56
N PRO A 223 -16.02 -1.73 -18.55
CA PRO A 223 -15.33 -0.48 -18.90
C PRO A 223 -15.57 0.61 -17.85
N ASP A 224 -14.68 1.59 -17.82
CA ASP A 224 -14.74 2.74 -16.89
C ASP A 224 -16.04 3.55 -17.01
N TRP A 225 -16.59 3.69 -18.22
CA TRP A 225 -17.88 4.36 -18.43
C TRP A 225 -19.06 3.60 -17.81
N TYR A 226 -19.03 2.25 -17.78
CA TYR A 226 -20.05 1.46 -17.09
C TYR A 226 -20.02 1.69 -15.58
N TRP A 227 -18.82 1.71 -15.00
CA TRP A 227 -18.61 1.98 -13.57
C TRP A 227 -18.87 3.44 -13.17
N ASN A 228 -19.08 4.36 -14.14
CA ASN A 228 -19.11 5.80 -13.91
C ASN A 228 -17.85 6.32 -13.19
N SER A 229 -16.71 5.74 -13.47
CA SER A 229 -15.46 5.96 -12.72
C SER A 229 -15.02 7.42 -12.75
N THR A 230 -15.01 8.06 -13.92
CA THR A 230 -14.60 9.46 -14.04
C THR A 230 -15.55 10.42 -13.31
N ILE A 231 -16.86 10.13 -13.31
CA ILE A 231 -17.86 10.93 -12.59
C ILE A 231 -17.64 10.83 -11.08
N PHE A 232 -17.44 9.60 -10.57
CA PHE A 232 -17.17 9.39 -9.15
C PHE A 232 -15.86 10.04 -8.73
N LEU A 233 -14.78 9.91 -9.52
CA LEU A 233 -13.48 10.49 -9.21
C LEU A 233 -13.50 12.02 -9.27
N ALA A 234 -14.24 12.62 -10.20
CA ALA A 234 -14.44 14.07 -10.24
C ALA A 234 -15.12 14.58 -8.95
N TRP A 235 -16.19 13.91 -8.50
CA TRP A 235 -16.79 14.19 -7.20
C TRP A 235 -15.80 14.01 -6.04
N LEU A 236 -15.04 12.92 -6.07
CA LEU A 236 -14.06 12.60 -5.02
C LEU A 236 -13.02 13.71 -4.85
N TYR A 237 -12.58 14.31 -5.95
CA TYR A 237 -11.53 15.33 -5.96
C TYR A 237 -12.05 16.77 -5.81
N ASN A 238 -13.33 17.03 -6.09
CA ASN A 238 -13.91 18.38 -5.98
C ASN A 238 -14.75 18.61 -4.73
N GLU A 239 -15.52 17.60 -4.31
CA GLU A 239 -16.63 17.79 -3.36
C GLU A 239 -16.51 16.93 -2.10
N SER A 240 -15.77 15.80 -2.16
CA SER A 240 -15.71 14.89 -1.03
C SER A 240 -15.02 15.52 0.21
N PRO A 241 -15.31 15.03 1.42
CA PRO A 241 -14.64 15.50 2.63
C PRO A 241 -13.13 15.21 2.64
N VAL A 242 -12.64 14.35 1.75
CA VAL A 242 -11.24 13.92 1.66
C VAL A 242 -10.50 14.44 0.42
N LYS A 243 -11.11 15.33 -0.34
CA LYS A 243 -10.62 15.83 -1.63
C LYS A 243 -9.17 16.32 -1.63
N ASP A 244 -8.69 16.85 -0.52
CA ASP A 244 -7.35 17.42 -0.43
C ASP A 244 -6.26 16.37 -0.16
N LYS A 245 -6.62 15.17 0.35
CA LYS A 245 -5.67 14.17 0.82
C LYS A 245 -5.79 12.81 0.15
N ILE A 246 -6.96 12.47 -0.41
CA ILE A 246 -7.26 11.15 -0.96
C ILE A 246 -6.35 10.81 -2.14
N ILE A 247 -5.91 9.56 -2.20
CA ILE A 247 -5.26 8.96 -3.35
C ILE A 247 -6.03 7.74 -3.82
N VAL A 248 -6.00 7.45 -5.12
CA VAL A 248 -6.61 6.25 -5.71
C VAL A 248 -5.62 5.51 -6.59
N ASN A 249 -5.81 4.19 -6.73
CA ASN A 249 -5.07 3.37 -7.68
C ASN A 249 -5.61 3.53 -9.12
N ASP A 250 -5.15 2.68 -10.03
CA ASP A 250 -5.49 2.70 -11.46
C ASP A 250 -6.59 1.70 -11.88
N ARG A 251 -7.23 0.99 -10.95
CA ARG A 251 -8.19 -0.10 -11.24
C ARG A 251 -9.65 0.38 -11.29
N TRP A 252 -10.00 1.17 -12.30
CA TRP A 252 -11.32 1.81 -12.46
C TRP A 252 -12.10 1.40 -13.71
N GLY A 253 -11.61 0.41 -14.44
CA GLY A 253 -12.19 -0.14 -15.67
C GLY A 253 -11.15 -0.94 -16.45
N TYR A 254 -11.54 -1.86 -17.33
CA TYR A 254 -10.59 -2.77 -17.98
C TYR A 254 -9.53 -2.08 -18.86
N ASN A 255 -9.62 -0.77 -19.08
CA ASN A 255 -8.65 -0.01 -19.87
C ASN A 255 -7.84 1.01 -19.05
N THR A 256 -7.95 1.01 -17.72
CA THR A 256 -7.37 2.07 -16.89
C THR A 256 -6.01 1.71 -16.29
N ARG A 257 -5.70 0.43 -16.13
CA ARG A 257 -4.43 -0.03 -15.53
C ARG A 257 -3.20 0.46 -16.29
N CYS A 258 -2.18 0.89 -15.56
CA CYS A 258 -0.95 1.49 -16.10
C CYS A 258 -1.17 2.71 -17.00
N LYS A 259 -2.30 3.44 -16.83
CA LYS A 259 -2.62 4.62 -17.63
C LYS A 259 -3.17 5.77 -16.80
N HIS A 260 -4.06 5.49 -15.86
CA HIS A 260 -4.83 6.48 -15.14
C HIS A 260 -4.69 6.31 -13.63
N GLY A 261 -5.21 7.26 -12.84
CA GLY A 261 -5.19 7.19 -11.38
C GLY A 261 -3.95 7.83 -10.76
N GLY A 262 -3.98 7.98 -9.44
CA GLY A 262 -2.91 8.64 -8.68
C GLY A 262 -1.65 7.78 -8.53
N PHE A 263 -1.78 6.46 -8.53
CA PHE A 263 -0.66 5.52 -8.62
C PHE A 263 -1.06 4.29 -9.45
N TRP A 264 -0.06 3.66 -10.07
CA TRP A 264 -0.28 2.47 -10.88
C TRP A 264 -0.07 1.20 -10.08
N ASP A 265 -1.08 0.33 -10.13
CA ASP A 265 -1.05 -1.05 -9.68
C ASP A 265 -1.47 -1.95 -10.87
N CYS A 266 -0.58 -2.05 -11.82
CA CYS A 266 -0.84 -2.62 -13.14
C CYS A 266 -1.27 -4.09 -13.11
N ALA A 267 -0.85 -4.82 -12.11
CA ALA A 267 -1.18 -6.22 -11.83
C ALA A 267 -0.85 -6.55 -10.38
N ASP A 268 -1.42 -7.63 -9.87
CA ASP A 268 -0.99 -8.17 -8.59
C ASP A 268 0.49 -8.58 -8.65
N LYS A 269 1.24 -8.27 -7.59
CA LYS A 269 2.69 -8.52 -7.51
C LYS A 269 3.46 -7.86 -8.66
N PHE A 270 3.08 -6.62 -8.96
CA PHE A 270 3.67 -5.85 -10.06
C PHE A 270 5.04 -5.28 -9.64
N ASN A 271 6.11 -5.89 -10.15
CA ASN A 271 7.46 -5.33 -10.06
C ASN A 271 8.03 -5.15 -11.47
N PRO A 272 8.14 -3.91 -11.98
CA PRO A 272 8.61 -3.64 -13.34
C PRO A 272 10.12 -3.87 -13.53
N GLY A 273 10.91 -4.02 -12.44
CA GLY A 273 12.36 -4.16 -12.50
C GLY A 273 13.10 -2.95 -13.10
N LYS A 274 12.48 -1.78 -13.14
CA LYS A 274 13.00 -0.53 -13.68
C LYS A 274 12.23 0.67 -13.16
N LEU A 275 12.80 1.87 -13.30
CA LEU A 275 12.09 3.12 -13.05
C LEU A 275 10.86 3.23 -13.93
N MET A 276 9.75 3.60 -13.31
CA MET A 276 8.50 3.91 -13.99
C MET A 276 8.34 5.45 -14.10
N PRO A 277 7.67 5.93 -15.16
CA PRO A 277 7.42 7.37 -15.34
C PRO A 277 6.36 7.93 -14.38
N HIS A 278 5.65 7.07 -13.67
CA HIS A 278 4.55 7.39 -12.77
C HIS A 278 4.73 6.65 -11.44
N LYS A 279 4.18 7.19 -10.35
CA LYS A 279 4.15 6.49 -9.06
C LYS A 279 3.43 5.16 -9.19
N TRP A 280 3.96 4.12 -8.57
CA TRP A 280 3.43 2.76 -8.63
C TRP A 280 3.50 2.05 -7.29
N GLU A 281 2.76 0.96 -7.18
CA GLU A 281 2.71 0.12 -5.99
C GLU A 281 2.84 -1.36 -6.40
N ASP A 282 3.61 -2.12 -5.63
CA ASP A 282 3.53 -3.59 -5.63
C ASP A 282 2.66 -4.02 -4.45
N CYS A 283 1.48 -4.54 -4.73
CA CYS A 283 0.67 -5.22 -3.74
C CYS A 283 1.00 -6.72 -3.74
N MET A 284 1.39 -7.26 -2.59
CA MET A 284 1.76 -8.67 -2.45
C MET A 284 1.29 -9.25 -1.11
N ALA A 285 1.15 -10.56 -1.03
CA ALA A 285 0.77 -11.24 0.20
C ALA A 285 1.94 -12.05 0.78
N ILE A 286 2.07 -12.11 2.12
CA ILE A 286 3.05 -12.96 2.80
C ILE A 286 2.81 -14.44 2.45
N ASP A 287 1.55 -14.86 2.30
CA ASP A 287 1.19 -16.14 1.68
C ASP A 287 1.31 -16.02 0.16
N LYS A 288 2.23 -16.77 -0.45
CA LYS A 288 2.50 -16.73 -1.90
C LYS A 288 1.31 -17.16 -2.76
N GLN A 289 0.31 -17.86 -2.17
CA GLN A 289 -0.80 -18.51 -2.87
C GLN A 289 -2.17 -17.84 -2.66
N SER A 290 -2.34 -16.98 -1.64
CA SER A 290 -3.64 -16.40 -1.29
C SER A 290 -3.51 -15.05 -0.63
N TRP A 291 -4.50 -14.19 -0.85
CA TRP A 291 -4.66 -12.94 -0.12
C TRP A 291 -5.40 -13.18 1.21
N GLY A 292 -6.46 -14.00 1.19
CA GLY A 292 -7.17 -14.42 2.41
C GLY A 292 -6.42 -15.48 3.21
N TYR A 293 -6.73 -15.58 4.50
CA TYR A 293 -6.15 -16.60 5.38
C TYR A 293 -6.46 -18.03 4.91
N ARG A 294 -5.44 -18.88 4.87
CA ARG A 294 -5.56 -20.32 4.59
C ARG A 294 -5.05 -21.13 5.78
N ARG A 295 -5.88 -22.06 6.31
CA ARG A 295 -5.47 -23.00 7.35
C ARG A 295 -4.48 -24.07 6.87
N THR A 296 -4.35 -24.23 5.57
CA THR A 296 -3.52 -25.24 4.92
C THR A 296 -2.16 -24.74 4.45
N THR A 297 -1.86 -23.45 4.68
CA THR A 297 -0.59 -22.83 4.30
C THR A 297 0.59 -23.53 4.98
N THR A 298 1.60 -23.89 4.20
CA THR A 298 2.86 -24.45 4.68
C THR A 298 3.95 -23.39 4.73
N VAL A 299 5.04 -23.66 5.44
CA VAL A 299 6.15 -22.70 5.61
C VAL A 299 6.79 -22.31 4.26
N ASP A 300 6.88 -23.25 3.32
CA ASP A 300 7.48 -23.03 2.00
C ASP A 300 6.64 -22.11 1.10
N GLU A 301 5.34 -21.98 1.42
CA GLU A 301 4.42 -21.09 0.74
C GLU A 301 4.45 -19.64 1.27
N LEU A 302 5.23 -19.38 2.32
CA LEU A 302 5.38 -18.05 2.91
C LEU A 302 6.65 -17.35 2.44
N TYR A 303 6.58 -16.05 2.28
CA TYR A 303 7.78 -15.24 2.14
C TYR A 303 8.59 -15.24 3.44
N SER A 304 9.88 -15.45 3.32
CA SER A 304 10.82 -15.22 4.41
C SER A 304 11.03 -13.72 4.63
N ILE A 305 11.48 -13.34 5.81
CA ILE A 305 11.81 -11.93 6.10
C ILE A 305 12.90 -11.40 5.17
N LYS A 306 13.86 -12.20 4.76
CA LYS A 306 14.90 -11.82 3.80
C LYS A 306 14.31 -11.46 2.44
N GLU A 307 13.37 -12.27 1.94
CA GLU A 307 12.67 -12.00 0.68
C GLU A 307 11.85 -10.70 0.77
N LEU A 308 11.14 -10.48 1.88
CA LEU A 308 10.31 -9.28 2.09
C LEU A 308 11.16 -8.00 2.14
N ILE A 309 12.28 -8.02 2.85
CA ILE A 309 13.19 -6.87 2.94
C ILE A 309 13.86 -6.61 1.58
N ALA A 310 14.33 -7.64 0.89
CA ALA A 310 14.92 -7.50 -0.44
C ALA A 310 13.91 -6.90 -1.43
N LEU A 311 12.66 -7.36 -1.39
CA LEU A 311 11.58 -6.83 -2.22
C LEU A 311 11.29 -5.36 -1.90
N LEU A 312 11.20 -4.98 -0.63
CA LEU A 312 10.99 -3.59 -0.22
C LEU A 312 12.12 -2.68 -0.74
N ILE A 313 13.37 -3.10 -0.58
CA ILE A 313 14.55 -2.35 -1.02
C ILE A 313 14.50 -2.13 -2.55
N GLU A 314 14.27 -3.18 -3.30
CA GLU A 314 14.17 -3.14 -4.77
C GLU A 314 13.04 -2.21 -5.23
N ILE A 315 11.83 -2.39 -4.71
CA ILE A 315 10.65 -1.59 -5.07
C ILE A 315 10.89 -0.11 -4.80
N VAL A 316 11.43 0.23 -3.62
CA VAL A 316 11.67 1.63 -3.25
C VAL A 316 12.77 2.24 -4.10
N SER A 317 13.83 1.49 -4.46
CA SER A 317 14.88 1.97 -5.36
C SER A 317 14.35 2.28 -6.76
N PHE A 318 13.33 1.58 -7.24
CA PHE A 318 12.61 1.87 -8.49
C PHE A 318 11.44 2.86 -8.35
N GLY A 319 11.28 3.51 -7.19
CA GLY A 319 10.30 4.57 -6.95
C GLY A 319 8.90 4.06 -6.58
N GLY A 320 8.73 2.77 -6.31
CA GLY A 320 7.47 2.16 -5.90
C GLY A 320 7.17 2.28 -4.40
N ASN A 321 5.96 1.86 -4.03
CA ASN A 321 5.55 1.51 -2.67
C ASN A 321 5.30 0.01 -2.59
N LEU A 322 5.55 -0.59 -1.43
CA LEU A 322 5.21 -1.98 -1.14
C LEU A 322 3.97 -2.04 -0.22
N LEU A 323 2.92 -2.71 -0.68
CA LEU A 323 1.73 -3.00 0.10
C LEU A 323 1.69 -4.48 0.47
N VAL A 324 1.99 -4.78 1.76
CA VAL A 324 2.13 -6.16 2.26
C VAL A 324 0.82 -6.65 2.85
N ASN A 325 0.25 -7.68 2.25
CA ASN A 325 -1.01 -8.26 2.70
C ASN A 325 -0.81 -9.35 3.76
N VAL A 326 -1.70 -9.31 4.74
CA VAL A 326 -1.99 -10.41 5.67
C VAL A 326 -3.47 -10.75 5.62
N GLY A 327 -3.81 -12.04 5.70
CA GLY A 327 -5.18 -12.53 5.84
C GLY A 327 -5.46 -12.84 7.31
N PRO A 328 -6.32 -12.08 8.00
CA PRO A 328 -6.74 -12.44 9.36
C PRO A 328 -7.67 -13.66 9.36
N THR A 329 -7.67 -14.39 10.47
CA THR A 329 -8.60 -15.51 10.71
C THR A 329 -10.03 -15.03 10.90
N SER A 330 -11.01 -15.93 10.77
CA SER A 330 -12.42 -15.60 11.06
C SER A 330 -12.67 -15.15 12.50
N TYR A 331 -11.77 -15.47 13.41
CA TYR A 331 -11.80 -15.05 14.81
C TYR A 331 -11.27 -13.63 15.04
N GLY A 332 -10.68 -13.00 14.04
CA GLY A 332 -10.11 -11.64 14.16
C GLY A 332 -8.68 -11.61 14.68
N THR A 333 -7.93 -12.71 14.52
CA THR A 333 -6.50 -12.78 14.86
C THR A 333 -5.64 -12.76 13.61
N ILE A 334 -4.48 -12.15 13.69
CA ILE A 334 -3.41 -12.29 12.70
C ILE A 334 -2.55 -13.48 13.11
N ALA A 335 -2.32 -14.44 12.20
CA ALA A 335 -1.55 -15.64 12.52
C ALA A 335 -0.13 -15.27 13.03
N PRO A 336 0.40 -15.97 14.05
CA PRO A 336 1.68 -15.63 14.68
C PRO A 336 2.84 -15.48 13.68
N ILE A 337 2.88 -16.29 12.63
CA ILE A 337 3.92 -16.20 11.60
C ILE A 337 3.81 -14.90 10.78
N PHE A 338 2.60 -14.40 10.52
CA PHE A 338 2.40 -13.12 9.83
C PHE A 338 2.79 -11.96 10.75
N GLU A 339 2.38 -12.01 12.02
CA GLU A 339 2.77 -11.02 13.02
C GLU A 339 4.31 -10.96 13.18
N GLU A 340 4.97 -12.11 13.24
CA GLU A 340 6.44 -12.19 13.30
C GLU A 340 7.08 -11.51 12.09
N ARG A 341 6.63 -11.78 10.86
CA ARG A 341 7.17 -11.14 9.65
C ARG A 341 7.00 -9.63 9.68
N LEU A 342 5.81 -9.14 10.08
CA LEU A 342 5.54 -7.72 10.22
C LEU A 342 6.48 -7.05 11.25
N ARG A 343 6.64 -7.64 12.43
CA ARG A 343 7.55 -7.12 13.46
C ARG A 343 9.01 -7.15 13.04
N GLN A 344 9.44 -8.19 12.32
CA GLN A 344 10.78 -8.26 11.75
C GLN A 344 11.03 -7.17 10.71
N MET A 345 10.06 -6.86 9.85
CA MET A 345 10.15 -5.72 8.92
C MET A 345 10.31 -4.41 9.69
N GLY A 346 9.49 -4.18 10.71
CA GLY A 346 9.59 -2.99 11.56
C GLY A 346 10.93 -2.86 12.26
N SER A 347 11.44 -3.93 12.85
CA SER A 347 12.75 -3.94 13.49
C SER A 347 13.90 -3.57 12.53
N TRP A 348 13.81 -3.99 11.29
CA TRP A 348 14.77 -3.58 10.26
C TRP A 348 14.60 -2.10 9.87
N LEU A 349 13.36 -1.63 9.75
CA LEU A 349 13.02 -0.25 9.41
C LEU A 349 13.38 0.74 10.52
N ASP A 350 13.37 0.33 11.79
CA ASP A 350 13.82 1.16 12.91
C ASP A 350 15.28 1.59 12.75
N VAL A 351 16.10 0.77 12.10
CA VAL A 351 17.52 1.08 11.82
C VAL A 351 17.67 1.72 10.42
N ASN A 352 16.99 1.19 9.41
CA ASN A 352 17.22 1.54 8.01
C ASN A 352 16.16 2.47 7.42
N GLY A 353 15.19 2.93 8.21
CA GLY A 353 14.07 3.75 7.74
C GLY A 353 14.49 5.05 7.07
N ASP A 354 15.64 5.63 7.44
CA ASP A 354 16.18 6.83 6.79
C ASP A 354 16.48 6.59 5.30
N ALA A 355 16.88 5.38 4.94
CA ALA A 355 17.14 4.97 3.57
C ALA A 355 15.87 4.55 2.79
N ILE A 356 14.72 4.48 3.46
CA ILE A 356 13.45 4.03 2.87
C ILE A 356 12.43 5.18 2.80
N TYR A 357 12.01 5.72 3.97
CA TYR A 357 10.96 6.72 4.05
C TYR A 357 11.37 8.05 3.46
N ALA A 358 10.46 8.65 2.70
CA ALA A 358 10.64 9.95 2.04
C ALA A 358 11.86 10.02 1.10
N THR A 359 12.37 8.87 0.66
CA THR A 359 13.44 8.79 -0.33
C THR A 359 12.90 8.88 -1.75
N LYS A 360 13.82 9.19 -2.67
CA LYS A 360 13.60 9.15 -4.12
C LYS A 360 14.57 8.13 -4.75
N PRO A 361 14.26 7.60 -5.93
CA PRO A 361 15.26 6.88 -6.70
C PRO A 361 16.48 7.76 -6.92
N TRP A 362 17.67 7.19 -6.73
CA TRP A 362 18.90 7.87 -7.12
C TRP A 362 19.11 7.75 -8.63
N THR A 363 20.17 8.36 -9.19
CA THR A 363 20.54 8.26 -10.61
C THR A 363 20.72 6.81 -11.06
N TYR A 364 21.28 5.97 -10.18
CA TYR A 364 21.37 4.52 -10.33
C TYR A 364 20.47 3.85 -9.31
N GLN A 365 19.71 2.83 -9.71
CA GLN A 365 18.80 2.13 -8.82
C GLN A 365 19.44 0.92 -8.13
N ASN A 366 20.42 0.32 -8.82
CA ASN A 366 21.25 -0.79 -8.33
C ASN A 366 22.69 -0.57 -8.79
N ASP A 367 23.64 -1.16 -8.05
CA ASP A 367 25.07 -1.03 -8.42
C ASP A 367 25.39 -1.85 -9.67
N SER A 368 26.11 -1.23 -10.62
CA SER A 368 26.44 -1.83 -11.91
C SER A 368 27.50 -2.94 -11.82
N MET A 369 28.25 -3.01 -10.72
CA MET A 369 29.30 -4.01 -10.50
C MET A 369 28.92 -5.04 -9.44
N THR A 370 28.26 -4.63 -8.34
CA THR A 370 28.00 -5.48 -7.17
C THR A 370 26.53 -5.85 -7.09
N PRO A 371 26.13 -7.04 -7.56
CA PRO A 371 24.74 -7.50 -7.48
C PRO A 371 24.23 -7.55 -6.05
N GLY A 372 22.97 -7.14 -5.84
CA GLY A 372 22.32 -7.12 -4.53
C GLY A 372 22.65 -5.87 -3.70
N VAL A 373 23.15 -4.84 -4.33
CA VAL A 373 23.23 -3.47 -3.80
C VAL A 373 22.25 -2.58 -4.55
N TRP A 374 21.43 -1.88 -3.80
CA TRP A 374 20.39 -0.98 -4.29
C TRP A 374 20.59 0.42 -3.75
N TYR A 375 20.13 1.42 -4.50
CA TYR A 375 20.31 2.82 -4.12
C TYR A 375 18.99 3.54 -3.93
N THR A 376 18.96 4.39 -2.90
CA THR A 376 17.97 5.43 -2.71
C THR A 376 18.67 6.75 -2.42
N SER A 377 17.97 7.87 -2.53
CA SER A 377 18.50 9.18 -2.21
C SER A 377 17.51 10.07 -1.48
N LYS A 378 18.03 11.06 -0.76
CA LYS A 378 17.23 12.02 -0.01
C LYS A 378 17.93 13.36 0.01
N ALA A 379 17.18 14.46 -0.02
CA ALA A 379 17.75 15.78 0.21
C ALA A 379 18.17 15.89 1.68
N GLY A 380 19.44 16.12 1.93
CA GLY A 380 20.01 16.36 3.25
C GLY A 380 20.37 17.83 3.47
N THR A 381 20.87 18.16 4.66
CA THR A 381 21.28 19.53 5.03
C THR A 381 22.48 20.05 4.26
N SER A 382 23.35 19.15 3.78
CA SER A 382 24.60 19.49 3.10
C SER A 382 24.67 18.98 1.65
N GLY A 383 23.51 18.74 1.04
CA GLY A 383 23.40 18.18 -0.31
C GLY A 383 22.64 16.85 -0.32
N THR A 384 22.70 16.12 -1.41
CA THR A 384 22.03 14.83 -1.54
C THR A 384 22.71 13.77 -0.70
N GLU A 385 21.95 13.05 0.10
CA GLU A 385 22.36 11.83 0.78
C GLU A 385 22.01 10.63 -0.10
N VAL A 386 22.98 9.74 -0.30
CA VAL A 386 22.83 8.51 -1.08
C VAL A 386 22.98 7.31 -0.15
N TYR A 387 22.05 6.38 -0.25
CA TYR A 387 22.03 5.17 0.57
C TYR A 387 22.32 3.97 -0.32
N ALA A 388 23.41 3.26 -0.05
CA ALA A 388 23.73 1.96 -0.66
C ALA A 388 23.25 0.85 0.28
N ILE A 389 22.21 0.12 -0.11
CA ILE A 389 21.58 -0.93 0.70
C ILE A 389 22.01 -2.28 0.15
N THR A 390 22.75 -3.05 0.93
CA THR A 390 23.25 -4.38 0.54
C THR A 390 22.47 -5.48 1.26
N ILE A 391 21.99 -6.49 0.50
CA ILE A 391 21.30 -7.68 1.03
C ILE A 391 22.26 -8.78 1.51
N LYS A 392 23.57 -8.54 1.40
CA LYS A 392 24.61 -9.42 1.91
C LYS A 392 25.65 -8.59 2.66
N TRP A 393 26.02 -9.03 3.87
CA TRP A 393 27.12 -8.40 4.59
C TRP A 393 28.40 -8.58 3.79
N PRO A 394 29.14 -7.49 3.49
CA PRO A 394 30.42 -7.58 2.81
C PRO A 394 31.45 -8.30 3.70
N SER A 395 32.19 -9.24 3.14
CA SER A 395 33.19 -10.01 3.93
C SER A 395 34.36 -9.16 4.42
N SER A 396 34.77 -8.11 3.70
CA SER A 396 35.83 -7.18 4.08
C SER A 396 35.67 -5.81 3.38
N VAL A 397 35.45 -5.82 2.07
CA VAL A 397 35.35 -4.62 1.24
C VAL A 397 34.09 -4.70 0.40
N LEU A 398 33.29 -3.65 0.42
CA LEU A 398 32.19 -3.42 -0.49
C LEU A 398 32.68 -2.51 -1.60
N THR A 399 32.75 -3.03 -2.82
CA THR A 399 33.16 -2.26 -4.01
C THR A 399 31.92 -1.82 -4.76
N LEU A 400 31.74 -0.51 -4.92
CA LEU A 400 30.62 0.09 -5.64
C LEU A 400 31.16 0.88 -6.83
N ALA A 401 30.56 0.67 -8.00
CA ALA A 401 31.00 1.32 -9.22
C ALA A 401 30.44 2.73 -9.43
N ASP A 402 29.21 2.95 -8.98
CA ASP A 402 28.42 4.12 -9.37
C ASP A 402 28.63 5.38 -8.50
N PRO A 403 28.85 5.30 -7.14
CA PRO A 403 29.13 6.48 -6.33
C PRO A 403 30.51 7.08 -6.60
N VAL A 404 30.59 8.36 -6.97
CA VAL A 404 31.87 9.04 -7.29
C VAL A 404 32.31 9.87 -6.10
N VAL A 405 33.49 9.51 -5.55
CA VAL A 405 34.07 10.16 -4.36
C VAL A 405 34.55 11.57 -4.63
N SER A 406 34.30 12.50 -3.69
CA SER A 406 34.89 13.84 -3.65
C SER A 406 35.80 14.01 -2.41
N ILE A 407 36.33 15.22 -2.19
CA ILE A 407 37.06 15.54 -0.96
C ILE A 407 36.14 15.64 0.26
N ASP A 408 34.86 15.95 0.02
CA ASP A 408 33.84 16.13 1.09
C ASP A 408 33.03 14.86 1.34
N THR A 409 33.38 13.76 0.68
CA THR A 409 32.62 12.50 0.85
C THR A 409 32.75 12.00 2.30
N THR A 410 31.62 11.57 2.86
CA THR A 410 31.58 10.82 4.13
C THR A 410 30.81 9.54 3.94
N VAL A 411 31.16 8.52 4.71
CA VAL A 411 30.48 7.23 4.72
C VAL A 411 30.19 6.80 6.14
N SER A 412 28.98 6.38 6.40
CA SER A 412 28.57 5.79 7.68
C SER A 412 27.71 4.54 7.45
N LEU A 413 27.66 3.65 8.42
CA LEU A 413 26.75 2.50 8.43
C LEU A 413 25.57 2.83 9.37
N LEU A 414 24.33 2.73 8.88
CA LEU A 414 23.17 3.04 9.71
C LEU A 414 23.10 2.11 10.91
N GLY A 415 22.80 2.68 12.07
CA GLY A 415 22.74 1.96 13.35
C GLY A 415 24.10 1.61 13.97
N TYR A 416 25.23 1.99 13.37
CA TYR A 416 26.58 1.81 13.90
C TYR A 416 27.21 3.13 14.26
N SER A 417 27.71 3.25 15.48
CA SER A 417 28.32 4.49 16.02
C SER A 417 29.80 4.66 15.65
N GLY A 418 30.45 3.61 15.15
CA GLY A 418 31.85 3.66 14.79
C GLY A 418 32.10 4.28 13.40
N SER A 419 33.36 4.57 13.10
CA SER A 419 33.76 5.12 11.80
C SER A 419 33.86 4.03 10.73
N VAL A 420 33.38 4.36 9.51
CA VAL A 420 33.52 3.51 8.33
C VAL A 420 34.63 4.07 7.43
N LYS A 421 35.65 3.24 7.15
CA LYS A 421 36.75 3.61 6.26
C LYS A 421 36.37 3.37 4.80
N TYR A 422 36.82 4.22 3.93
CA TYR A 422 36.63 4.07 2.48
C TYR A 422 37.79 4.67 1.72
N LYS A 423 37.90 4.37 0.42
CA LYS A 423 38.79 5.01 -0.51
C LYS A 423 38.14 5.08 -1.91
N PRO A 424 38.66 5.95 -2.82
CA PRO A 424 38.27 5.91 -4.22
C PRO A 424 38.53 4.53 -4.82
N GLY A 425 37.59 3.99 -5.57
CA GLY A 425 37.71 2.73 -6.29
C GLY A 425 38.63 2.86 -7.52
N VAL A 426 39.22 1.74 -7.91
CA VAL A 426 40.18 1.69 -9.04
C VAL A 426 39.55 2.10 -10.37
N ALA A 427 38.24 1.86 -10.55
CA ALA A 427 37.49 2.20 -11.77
C ALA A 427 36.66 3.50 -11.65
N GLY A 428 36.89 4.29 -10.58
CA GLY A 428 36.21 5.58 -10.36
C GLY A 428 35.07 5.55 -9.35
N GLY A 429 34.66 4.39 -8.85
CA GLY A 429 33.66 4.24 -7.79
C GLY A 429 34.23 4.41 -6.37
N ILE A 430 33.70 3.66 -5.41
CA ILE A 430 34.13 3.66 -4.01
C ILE A 430 34.38 2.24 -3.49
N GLU A 431 35.42 2.07 -2.70
CA GLU A 431 35.65 0.87 -1.89
C GLU A 431 35.42 1.20 -0.41
N ILE A 432 34.42 0.58 0.19
CA ILE A 432 34.01 0.75 1.58
C ILE A 432 34.55 -0.45 2.37
N TYR A 433 35.33 -0.20 3.41
CA TYR A 433 35.82 -1.24 4.30
C TYR A 433 34.72 -1.54 5.35
N ALA A 434 34.12 -2.72 5.25
CA ALA A 434 33.13 -3.16 6.24
C ALA A 434 33.80 -3.23 7.64
N PRO A 435 33.18 -2.65 8.66
CA PRO A 435 33.71 -2.76 10.01
C PRO A 435 33.64 -4.18 10.54
N ASP A 436 34.63 -4.58 11.34
CA ASP A 436 34.57 -5.82 12.12
C ASP A 436 33.62 -5.61 13.28
N LEU A 437 32.39 -6.14 13.18
CA LEU A 437 31.34 -5.99 14.17
C LEU A 437 31.38 -7.11 15.18
N ASN A 438 31.42 -6.78 16.46
CA ASN A 438 31.09 -7.71 17.54
C ASN A 438 29.59 -7.96 17.59
N ILE A 439 29.15 -9.00 18.31
CA ILE A 439 27.73 -9.34 18.45
C ILE A 439 26.91 -8.14 18.96
N GLU A 440 27.46 -7.34 19.86
CA GLU A 440 26.80 -6.17 20.45
C GLU A 440 26.75 -4.95 19.49
N ASP A 441 27.60 -4.94 18.46
CA ASP A 441 27.71 -3.84 17.50
C ASP A 441 26.89 -4.09 16.21
N ILE A 442 26.32 -5.29 16.03
CA ILE A 442 25.52 -5.62 14.84
C ILE A 442 24.24 -4.77 14.83
N PRO A 443 24.11 -3.79 13.92
CA PRO A 443 23.00 -2.81 13.98
C PRO A 443 21.67 -3.41 13.60
N CYS A 444 21.67 -4.38 12.69
CA CYS A 444 20.46 -5.03 12.16
C CYS A 444 20.81 -6.34 11.45
N LEU A 445 19.78 -7.08 11.05
CA LEU A 445 19.90 -8.33 10.29
C LEU A 445 19.36 -8.14 8.87
N TRP A 446 19.64 -9.10 7.99
CA TRP A 446 19.10 -9.31 6.64
C TRP A 446 19.59 -8.37 5.54
N ALA A 447 19.70 -7.06 5.81
CA ALA A 447 20.29 -6.08 4.89
C ALA A 447 20.89 -4.91 5.67
N TRP A 448 21.92 -4.24 5.11
CA TRP A 448 22.67 -3.19 5.76
C TRP A 448 22.81 -1.98 4.86
N THR A 449 22.78 -0.78 5.42
CA THR A 449 22.77 0.46 4.66
C THR A 449 24.00 1.31 4.94
N PHE A 450 24.78 1.58 3.89
CA PHE A 450 25.86 2.58 3.91
C PHE A 450 25.31 3.91 3.40
N LYS A 451 25.27 4.90 4.28
CA LYS A 451 24.90 6.28 3.95
C LYS A 451 26.12 7.03 3.48
N MET A 452 26.03 7.68 2.34
CA MET A 452 27.09 8.49 1.72
C MET A 452 26.60 9.92 1.53
N THR A 453 27.47 10.89 1.83
CA THR A 453 27.24 12.31 1.57
C THR A 453 28.40 12.90 0.78
N GLY A 454 28.23 14.06 0.18
CA GLY A 454 29.31 14.75 -0.52
C GLY A 454 29.87 14.00 -1.74
N LEU A 455 29.11 13.14 -2.39
CA LEU A 455 29.50 12.52 -3.66
C LEU A 455 29.49 13.55 -4.79
N LYS A 456 30.38 13.37 -5.80
CA LYS A 456 30.44 14.26 -6.98
C LYS A 456 29.19 14.17 -7.86
N ASN A 457 28.53 13.03 -7.84
CA ASN A 457 27.37 12.71 -8.69
C ASN A 457 26.09 12.47 -7.88
N ALA A 458 26.00 13.05 -6.69
CA ALA A 458 24.81 12.97 -5.82
C ALA A 458 23.73 13.98 -6.20
#